data_1b46eef2d7d41b1df344fc3f4ec0e557
#
_entry.id   1b46eef2d7d41b1df344fc3f4ec0e557
#
_cell.length_a   1.000
_cell.length_b   1.000
_cell.length_c   1.000
_cell.angle_alpha   90.00
_cell.angle_beta   90.00
_cell.angle_gamma   90.00
#
_symmetry.space_group_name_H-M   'P 1'
#
loop_
_entity.id
_entity.type
_entity.pdbx_description
1 polymer ?
#
loop_
_entity_poly.entity_id
_entity_poly.type
_entity_poly.pdbx_seq_one_letter_code
_entity_poly.pdbx_strand_id
1 'polypeptide(L)'
;YGFVRAELFPQVGAGYDASRQRINSSAISGSGGESTFNTYGAALNAAWEIDLWGRIRRQSEAARAQLLASEEARRGVVMTLVASTAGGYINLRDLDRQLEIAQATAKARGESYDIFKLRFEGGIISLLELSQNRSQYEEALATIPVIEKAIAQQENGLSVLLGRNPGPIARGK
;
A
#
# COMPACT_ATOMS: atom_id res chain seq x y z
N TYR A 1 10.52 -22.58 -5.70
CA TYR A 1 10.31 -24.04 -5.92
C TYR A 1 11.51 -24.70 -6.58
N GLY A 2 12.05 -24.17 -7.70
CA GLY A 2 13.19 -24.75 -8.40
C GLY A 2 14.43 -24.99 -7.55
N PHE A 3 14.80 -24.05 -6.70
CA PHE A 3 15.94 -24.18 -5.78
C PHE A 3 15.78 -25.33 -4.79
N VAL A 4 14.62 -25.48 -4.16
CA VAL A 4 14.34 -26.56 -3.21
C VAL A 4 14.35 -27.93 -3.91
N ARG A 5 13.86 -28.00 -5.16
CA ARG A 5 13.92 -29.23 -5.95
C ARG A 5 15.35 -29.60 -6.36
N ALA A 6 16.23 -28.63 -6.53
CA ALA A 6 17.62 -28.86 -6.87
C ALA A 6 18.39 -29.63 -5.79
N GLU A 7 17.98 -29.57 -4.52
CA GLU A 7 18.56 -30.35 -3.42
C GLU A 7 18.38 -31.86 -3.57
N LEU A 8 17.45 -32.32 -4.43
CA LEU A 8 17.32 -33.76 -4.76
C LEU A 8 18.46 -34.30 -5.64
N PHE A 9 19.25 -33.42 -6.24
CA PHE A 9 20.31 -33.77 -7.13
C PHE A 9 21.69 -33.51 -6.49
N PRO A 10 22.76 -34.22 -6.92
CA PRO A 10 24.11 -33.92 -6.47
C PRO A 10 24.50 -32.47 -6.72
N GLN A 11 25.05 -31.82 -5.72
CA GLN A 11 25.63 -30.49 -5.81
C GLN A 11 27.10 -30.63 -6.19
N VAL A 12 27.51 -30.06 -7.31
CA VAL A 12 28.90 -30.09 -7.78
C VAL A 12 29.46 -28.67 -7.76
N GLY A 13 30.55 -28.49 -7.06
CA GLY A 13 31.28 -27.23 -6.99
C GLY A 13 32.69 -27.38 -7.56
N ALA A 14 33.17 -26.36 -8.24
CA ALA A 14 34.55 -26.23 -8.67
C ALA A 14 35.18 -24.98 -8.05
N GLY A 15 36.35 -25.11 -7.43
CA GLY A 15 37.10 -24.01 -6.86
C GLY A 15 38.50 -23.96 -7.47
N TYR A 16 38.99 -22.76 -7.74
CA TYR A 16 40.37 -22.52 -8.08
C TYR A 16 40.90 -21.40 -7.19
N ASP A 17 42.04 -21.63 -6.57
CA ASP A 17 42.73 -20.63 -5.77
C ASP A 17 44.15 -20.45 -6.26
N ALA A 18 44.63 -19.23 -6.25
CA ALA A 18 45.99 -18.87 -6.55
C ALA A 18 46.49 -17.87 -5.50
N SER A 19 47.53 -18.21 -4.79
CA SER A 19 48.15 -17.34 -3.81
C SER A 19 49.63 -17.17 -4.03
N ARG A 20 50.14 -15.98 -3.73
CA ARG A 20 51.57 -15.66 -3.76
C ARG A 20 51.95 -15.18 -2.37
N GLN A 21 52.85 -15.92 -1.73
CA GLN A 21 53.37 -15.58 -0.42
C GLN A 21 54.85 -15.30 -0.48
N ARG A 22 55.30 -14.23 0.17
CA ARG A 22 56.68 -13.91 0.43
C ARG A 22 57.00 -14.24 1.87
N ILE A 23 57.92 -15.16 2.08
CA ILE A 23 58.36 -15.53 3.42
C ILE A 23 59.80 -15.02 3.61
N ASN A 24 60.01 -14.25 4.67
CA ASN A 24 61.36 -13.85 5.08
C ASN A 24 61.87 -14.90 6.11
N SER A 25 62.82 -15.72 5.67
CA SER A 25 63.33 -16.81 6.46
C SER A 25 64.39 -16.36 7.50
N SER A 26 64.69 -15.09 7.64
CA SER A 26 65.63 -14.58 8.67
C SER A 26 65.17 -14.81 10.11
N ALA A 27 63.90 -15.10 10.31
CA ALA A 27 63.34 -15.37 11.65
C ALA A 27 63.49 -16.82 12.16
N ILE A 28 63.82 -17.77 11.26
CA ILE A 28 63.87 -19.21 11.61
C ILE A 28 65.28 -19.85 11.50
N SER A 29 66.14 -19.33 10.68
CA SER A 29 67.45 -19.95 10.44
C SER A 29 68.52 -18.94 10.06
N GLY A 30 68.91 -18.01 10.86
CA GLY A 30 70.11 -17.11 10.80
C GLY A 30 70.80 -16.79 9.46
N SER A 31 70.40 -17.34 8.32
CA SER A 31 70.89 -17.05 6.97
C SER A 31 69.71 -16.45 6.16
N GLY A 32 69.69 -15.10 6.08
CA GLY A 32 68.63 -14.35 5.46
C GLY A 32 68.49 -14.60 3.96
N GLY A 33 67.35 -15.11 3.53
CA GLY A 33 66.92 -15.19 2.17
C GLY A 33 65.42 -14.91 2.09
N GLU A 34 64.99 -13.97 1.24
CA GLU A 34 63.57 -13.81 0.89
C GLU A 34 63.19 -14.89 -0.13
N SER A 35 62.19 -15.70 0.21
CA SER A 35 61.65 -16.69 -0.71
C SER A 35 60.21 -16.36 -1.06
N THR A 36 59.89 -16.36 -2.34
CA THR A 36 58.53 -16.11 -2.84
C THR A 36 57.98 -17.42 -3.39
N PHE A 37 56.84 -17.84 -2.85
CA PHE A 37 56.15 -19.05 -3.31
C PHE A 37 54.83 -18.68 -3.98
N ASN A 38 54.57 -19.30 -5.13
CA ASN A 38 53.27 -19.29 -5.76
C ASN A 38 52.59 -20.64 -5.47
N THR A 39 51.40 -20.59 -4.92
CA THR A 39 50.61 -21.79 -4.69
C THR A 39 49.34 -21.72 -5.53
N TYR A 40 49.09 -22.77 -6.27
CA TYR A 40 47.89 -22.92 -7.09
C TYR A 40 47.12 -24.15 -6.60
N GLY A 41 45.86 -23.96 -6.34
CA GLY A 41 44.96 -25.03 -5.94
C GLY A 41 43.79 -25.12 -6.91
N ALA A 42 43.42 -26.34 -7.28
CA ALA A 42 42.17 -26.62 -7.97
C ALA A 42 41.47 -27.76 -7.25
N ALA A 43 40.19 -27.56 -6.93
CA ALA A 43 39.38 -28.55 -6.23
C ALA A 43 38.03 -28.74 -6.90
N LEU A 44 37.63 -29.97 -7.04
CA LEU A 44 36.24 -30.35 -7.39
C LEU A 44 35.62 -31.02 -6.17
N ASN A 45 34.45 -30.56 -5.78
CA ASN A 45 33.68 -31.16 -4.69
C ASN A 45 32.30 -31.57 -5.19
N ALA A 46 31.82 -32.71 -4.74
CA ALA A 46 30.47 -33.18 -4.98
C ALA A 46 29.87 -33.61 -3.65
N ALA A 47 28.67 -33.12 -3.39
CA ALA A 47 27.90 -33.51 -2.21
C ALA A 47 26.49 -33.90 -2.63
N TRP A 48 25.99 -35.01 -2.08
CA TRP A 48 24.63 -35.47 -2.36
C TRP A 48 24.05 -36.08 -1.09
N GLU A 49 22.85 -35.62 -0.73
CA GLU A 49 22.05 -36.16 0.36
C GLU A 49 20.99 -37.11 -0.20
N ILE A 50 21.12 -38.41 0.13
CA ILE A 50 20.13 -39.42 -0.27
C ILE A 50 18.90 -39.27 0.62
N ASP A 51 17.76 -38.91 0.06
CA ASP A 51 16.52 -38.66 0.78
C ASP A 51 15.75 -39.95 1.11
N LEU A 52 16.29 -40.75 2.05
CA LEU A 52 15.71 -42.02 2.47
C LEU A 52 14.36 -41.84 3.19
N TRP A 53 14.24 -40.84 4.03
CA TRP A 53 13.04 -40.53 4.83
C TRP A 53 12.11 -39.52 4.24
N GLY A 54 12.40 -39.01 3.04
CA GLY A 54 11.52 -38.10 2.31
C GLY A 54 11.56 -36.64 2.80
N ARG A 55 12.58 -36.22 3.56
CA ARG A 55 12.72 -34.83 4.03
C ARG A 55 12.70 -33.83 2.88
N ILE A 56 13.56 -34.01 1.89
CA ILE A 56 13.71 -33.10 0.75
C ILE A 56 12.46 -33.16 -0.16
N ARG A 57 11.88 -34.35 -0.33
CA ARG A 57 10.62 -34.52 -1.08
C ARG A 57 9.47 -33.76 -0.44
N ARG A 58 9.30 -33.83 0.91
CA ARG A 58 8.26 -33.08 1.63
C ARG A 58 8.54 -31.58 1.61
N GLN A 59 9.77 -31.17 1.65
CA GLN A 59 10.19 -29.77 1.54
C GLN A 59 9.88 -29.22 0.14
N SER A 60 10.12 -29.99 -0.91
CA SER A 60 9.74 -29.64 -2.30
C SER A 60 8.22 -29.55 -2.49
N GLU A 61 7.45 -30.46 -1.88
CA GLU A 61 5.99 -30.44 -1.87
C GLU A 61 5.46 -29.17 -1.15
N ALA A 62 6.01 -28.85 0.01
CA ALA A 62 5.68 -27.63 0.75
C ALA A 62 5.98 -26.36 -0.06
N ALA A 63 7.15 -26.29 -0.71
CA ALA A 63 7.50 -25.17 -1.56
C ALA A 63 6.56 -25.00 -2.79
N ARG A 64 6.06 -26.12 -3.32
CA ARG A 64 5.03 -26.09 -4.40
C ARG A 64 3.69 -25.60 -3.86
N ALA A 65 3.27 -26.06 -2.68
CA ALA A 65 2.05 -25.57 -2.03
C ALA A 65 2.13 -24.07 -1.74
N GLN A 66 3.29 -23.58 -1.31
CA GLN A 66 3.53 -22.15 -1.07
C GLN A 66 3.42 -21.30 -2.36
N LEU A 67 3.88 -21.83 -3.50
CA LEU A 67 3.71 -21.18 -4.79
C LEU A 67 2.22 -21.03 -5.13
N LEU A 68 1.45 -22.10 -4.99
CA LEU A 68 0.00 -22.09 -5.24
C LEU A 68 -0.72 -21.14 -4.28
N ALA A 69 -0.34 -21.15 -3.00
CA ALA A 69 -0.88 -20.23 -2.00
C ALA A 69 -0.63 -18.75 -2.37
N SER A 70 0.53 -18.41 -2.95
CA SER A 70 0.82 -17.05 -3.40
C SER A 70 -0.03 -16.62 -4.60
N GLU A 71 -0.38 -17.55 -5.49
CA GLU A 71 -1.32 -17.29 -6.60
C GLU A 71 -2.73 -17.00 -6.09
N GLU A 72 -3.22 -17.77 -5.11
CA GLU A 72 -4.52 -17.52 -4.48
C GLU A 72 -4.53 -16.23 -3.64
N ALA A 73 -3.43 -15.90 -2.97
CA ALA A 73 -3.28 -14.63 -2.28
C ALA A 73 -3.40 -13.43 -3.23
N ARG A 74 -2.82 -13.52 -4.44
CA ARG A 74 -3.00 -12.51 -5.49
C ARG A 74 -4.48 -12.33 -5.87
N ARG A 75 -5.24 -13.42 -6.00
CA ARG A 75 -6.70 -13.34 -6.26
C ARG A 75 -7.43 -12.63 -5.13
N GLY A 76 -7.07 -12.95 -3.88
CA GLY A 76 -7.61 -12.28 -2.69
C GLY A 76 -7.36 -10.77 -2.71
N VAL A 77 -6.17 -10.31 -3.06
CA VAL A 77 -5.83 -8.89 -3.20
C VAL A 77 -6.70 -8.22 -4.28
N VAL A 78 -6.91 -8.86 -5.43
CA VAL A 78 -7.77 -8.33 -6.49
C VAL A 78 -9.21 -8.18 -6.00
N MET A 79 -9.75 -9.18 -5.31
CA MET A 79 -11.10 -9.11 -4.73
C MET A 79 -11.24 -7.97 -3.73
N THR A 80 -10.26 -7.80 -2.84
CA THR A 80 -10.24 -6.70 -1.86
C THR A 80 -10.19 -5.33 -2.55
N LEU A 81 -9.37 -5.19 -3.59
CA LEU A 81 -9.26 -3.95 -4.35
C LEU A 81 -10.58 -3.60 -5.04
N VAL A 82 -11.23 -4.57 -5.68
CA VAL A 82 -12.54 -4.39 -6.32
C VAL A 82 -13.61 -3.97 -5.30
N ALA A 83 -13.67 -4.68 -4.15
CA ALA A 83 -14.62 -4.36 -3.09
C ALA A 83 -14.38 -2.94 -2.51
N SER A 84 -13.12 -2.58 -2.26
CA SER A 84 -12.77 -1.25 -1.75
C SER A 84 -13.12 -0.14 -2.74
N THR A 85 -12.87 -0.36 -4.04
CA THR A 85 -13.21 0.61 -5.09
C THR A 85 -14.72 0.77 -5.23
N ALA A 86 -15.48 -0.33 -5.22
CA ALA A 86 -16.94 -0.30 -5.29
C ALA A 86 -17.55 0.41 -4.06
N GLY A 87 -17.10 0.06 -2.86
CA GLY A 87 -17.53 0.71 -1.62
C GLY A 87 -17.18 2.21 -1.60
N GLY A 88 -15.98 2.55 -2.04
CA GLY A 88 -15.55 3.93 -2.16
C GLY A 88 -16.40 4.74 -3.15
N TYR A 89 -16.80 4.14 -4.27
CA TYR A 89 -17.67 4.79 -5.25
C TYR A 89 -19.10 5.00 -4.71
N ILE A 90 -19.65 4.02 -4.00
CA ILE A 90 -20.96 4.14 -3.35
C ILE A 90 -20.93 5.27 -2.32
N ASN A 91 -19.89 5.34 -1.49
CA ASN A 91 -19.72 6.42 -0.52
C ASN A 91 -19.60 7.80 -1.19
N LEU A 92 -18.92 7.88 -2.34
CA LEU A 92 -18.86 9.12 -3.12
C LEU A 92 -20.24 9.57 -3.61
N ARG A 93 -21.08 8.64 -4.07
CA ARG A 93 -22.48 8.92 -4.49
C ARG A 93 -23.35 9.36 -3.32
N ASP A 94 -23.14 8.80 -2.13
CA ASP A 94 -23.81 9.22 -0.92
C ASP A 94 -23.43 10.66 -0.52
N LEU A 95 -22.14 11.00 -0.57
CA LEU A 95 -21.66 12.37 -0.33
C LEU A 95 -22.24 13.38 -1.34
N ASP A 96 -22.32 13.02 -2.63
CA ASP A 96 -22.98 13.85 -3.64
C ASP A 96 -24.45 14.12 -3.25
N ARG A 97 -25.18 13.10 -2.78
CA ARG A 97 -26.54 13.25 -2.32
C ARG A 97 -26.67 14.09 -1.05
N GLN A 98 -25.75 13.94 -0.12
CA GLN A 98 -25.68 14.79 1.08
C GLN A 98 -25.45 16.25 0.70
N LEU A 99 -24.59 16.53 -0.31
CA LEU A 99 -24.38 17.89 -0.80
C LEU A 99 -25.65 18.51 -1.39
N GLU A 100 -26.39 17.76 -2.21
CA GLU A 100 -27.68 18.21 -2.75
C GLU A 100 -28.68 18.59 -1.62
N ILE A 101 -28.77 17.73 -0.59
CA ILE A 101 -29.65 17.97 0.56
C ILE A 101 -29.18 19.18 1.36
N ALA A 102 -27.88 19.31 1.61
CA ALA A 102 -27.33 20.47 2.34
C ALA A 102 -27.58 21.78 1.60
N GLN A 103 -27.42 21.81 0.27
CA GLN A 103 -27.71 22.96 -0.55
C GLN A 103 -29.20 23.33 -0.56
N ALA A 104 -30.08 22.32 -0.68
CA ALA A 104 -31.53 22.52 -0.58
C ALA A 104 -31.95 23.06 0.80
N THR A 105 -31.33 22.52 1.85
CA THR A 105 -31.57 22.96 3.24
C THR A 105 -31.11 24.39 3.46
N ALA A 106 -29.91 24.74 3.00
CA ALA A 106 -29.40 26.10 3.10
C ALA A 106 -30.30 27.10 2.34
N LYS A 107 -30.78 26.73 1.15
CA LYS A 107 -31.74 27.54 0.40
C LYS A 107 -33.04 27.76 1.17
N ALA A 108 -33.65 26.71 1.68
CA ALA A 108 -34.90 26.80 2.45
C ALA A 108 -34.73 27.63 3.73
N ARG A 109 -33.59 27.51 4.43
CA ARG A 109 -33.25 28.34 5.60
C ARG A 109 -33.05 29.81 5.22
N GLY A 110 -32.42 30.08 4.06
CA GLY A 110 -32.28 31.42 3.54
C GLY A 110 -33.63 32.08 3.25
N GLU A 111 -34.52 31.39 2.55
CA GLU A 111 -35.90 31.88 2.26
C GLU A 111 -36.64 32.13 3.59
N SER A 112 -36.50 31.28 4.58
CA SER A 112 -37.09 31.48 5.91
C SER A 112 -36.50 32.73 6.59
N TYR A 113 -35.17 32.89 6.57
CA TYR A 113 -34.51 34.07 7.15
C TYR A 113 -35.00 35.35 6.51
N ASP A 114 -35.19 35.42 5.20
CA ASP A 114 -35.71 36.61 4.50
C ASP A 114 -37.13 36.98 4.96
N ILE A 115 -38.00 35.98 5.19
CA ILE A 115 -39.33 36.21 5.75
C ILE A 115 -39.25 36.79 7.18
N PHE A 116 -38.37 36.22 8.03
CA PHE A 116 -38.16 36.68 9.40
C PHE A 116 -37.59 38.10 9.42
N LYS A 117 -36.70 38.43 8.48
CA LYS A 117 -36.13 39.76 8.31
C LYS A 117 -37.24 40.79 8.00
N LEU A 118 -38.13 40.50 7.03
CA LEU A 118 -39.27 41.36 6.72
C LEU A 118 -40.20 41.53 7.93
N ARG A 119 -40.45 40.49 8.71
CA ARG A 119 -41.27 40.60 9.93
C ARG A 119 -40.64 41.44 11.03
N PHE A 120 -39.32 41.38 11.16
CA PHE A 120 -38.56 42.20 12.09
C PHE A 120 -38.61 43.68 11.66
N GLU A 121 -38.40 43.98 10.37
CA GLU A 121 -38.50 45.32 9.82
C GLU A 121 -39.91 45.94 9.99
N GLY A 122 -40.94 45.05 9.97
CA GLY A 122 -42.34 45.41 10.30
C GLY A 122 -42.63 45.49 11.79
N GLY A 123 -41.69 45.26 12.69
CA GLY A 123 -41.87 45.34 14.14
C GLY A 123 -42.68 44.16 14.75
N ILE A 124 -42.86 43.06 14.01
CA ILE A 124 -43.75 41.94 14.41
C ILE A 124 -42.99 40.90 15.30
N ILE A 125 -41.67 40.79 15.14
CA ILE A 125 -40.82 39.83 15.86
C ILE A 125 -39.67 40.55 16.55
N SER A 126 -39.07 39.83 17.53
CA SER A 126 -37.90 40.31 18.28
C SER A 126 -36.58 40.12 17.54
N LEU A 127 -35.56 40.91 17.90
CA LEU A 127 -34.20 40.73 17.41
C LEU A 127 -33.65 39.33 17.77
N LEU A 128 -34.09 38.75 18.90
CA LEU A 128 -33.71 37.40 19.31
C LEU A 128 -34.17 36.36 18.28
N GLU A 129 -35.44 36.42 17.87
CA GLU A 129 -35.98 35.48 16.88
C GLU A 129 -35.32 35.60 15.53
N LEU A 130 -35.02 36.84 15.06
CA LEU A 130 -34.30 37.07 13.85
C LEU A 130 -32.87 36.49 13.94
N SER A 131 -32.17 36.72 15.07
CA SER A 131 -30.80 36.24 15.28
C SER A 131 -30.73 34.72 15.33
N GLN A 132 -31.75 34.05 15.93
CA GLN A 132 -31.85 32.58 15.94
C GLN A 132 -32.03 32.01 14.54
N ASN A 133 -32.89 32.59 13.72
CA ASN A 133 -33.11 32.17 12.32
C ASN A 133 -31.85 32.41 11.47
N ARG A 134 -31.15 33.52 11.66
CA ARG A 134 -29.87 33.79 11.01
C ARG A 134 -28.83 32.74 11.39
N SER A 135 -28.71 32.39 12.67
CA SER A 135 -27.79 31.37 13.14
C SER A 135 -28.03 30.00 12.47
N GLN A 136 -29.30 29.59 12.33
CA GLN A 136 -29.68 28.37 11.65
C GLN A 136 -29.34 28.39 10.14
N TYR A 137 -29.49 29.54 9.50
CA TYR A 137 -29.10 29.70 8.10
C TYR A 137 -27.57 29.62 7.91
N GLU A 138 -26.80 30.33 8.72
CA GLU A 138 -25.34 30.32 8.68
C GLU A 138 -24.77 28.91 8.99
N GLU A 139 -25.39 28.18 9.93
CA GLU A 139 -25.04 26.78 10.24
C GLU A 139 -25.27 25.85 9.03
N ALA A 140 -26.40 26.01 8.34
CA ALA A 140 -26.70 25.25 7.14
C ALA A 140 -25.69 25.56 6.01
N LEU A 141 -25.30 26.81 5.83
CA LEU A 141 -24.25 27.20 4.88
C LEU A 141 -22.88 26.62 5.25
N ALA A 142 -22.53 26.60 6.51
CA ALA A 142 -21.25 26.08 6.99
C ALA A 142 -21.10 24.57 6.78
N THR A 143 -22.20 23.83 6.62
CA THR A 143 -22.18 22.39 6.36
C THR A 143 -21.71 22.06 4.93
N ILE A 144 -22.00 22.93 3.96
CA ILE A 144 -21.67 22.71 2.53
C ILE A 144 -20.17 22.48 2.30
N PRO A 145 -19.26 23.38 2.71
CA PRO A 145 -17.83 23.20 2.46
C PRO A 145 -17.23 21.98 3.17
N VAL A 146 -17.83 21.53 4.25
CA VAL A 146 -17.41 20.29 4.94
C VAL A 146 -17.67 19.06 4.06
N ILE A 147 -18.86 19.01 3.43
CA ILE A 147 -19.20 17.91 2.50
C ILE A 147 -18.37 17.99 1.23
N GLU A 148 -18.17 19.18 0.65
CA GLU A 148 -17.34 19.37 -0.54
C GLU A 148 -15.90 18.90 -0.30
N LYS A 149 -15.34 19.20 0.87
CA LYS A 149 -14.05 18.68 1.28
C LYS A 149 -14.04 17.14 1.37
N ALA A 150 -15.09 16.54 1.93
CA ALA A 150 -15.21 15.09 2.03
C ALA A 150 -15.30 14.44 0.65
N ILE A 151 -16.01 15.05 -0.30
CA ILE A 151 -16.07 14.61 -1.71
C ILE A 151 -14.68 14.63 -2.33
N ALA A 152 -13.95 15.73 -2.22
CA ALA A 152 -12.60 15.83 -2.78
C ALA A 152 -11.64 14.81 -2.18
N GLN A 153 -11.73 14.55 -0.88
CA GLN A 153 -10.94 13.52 -0.21
C GLN A 153 -11.28 12.11 -0.71
N GLN A 154 -12.58 11.82 -0.91
CA GLN A 154 -13.04 10.54 -1.41
C GLN A 154 -12.61 10.31 -2.87
N GLU A 155 -12.67 11.33 -3.73
CA GLU A 155 -12.16 11.28 -5.11
C GLU A 155 -10.67 10.99 -5.16
N ASN A 156 -9.89 11.64 -4.30
CA ASN A 156 -8.46 11.43 -4.20
C ASN A 156 -8.16 9.99 -3.73
N GLY A 157 -8.88 9.49 -2.74
CA GLY A 157 -8.77 8.10 -2.27
C GLY A 157 -9.06 7.08 -3.37
N LEU A 158 -10.13 7.28 -4.13
CA LEU A 158 -10.46 6.43 -5.28
C LEU A 158 -9.41 6.52 -6.39
N SER A 159 -8.86 7.71 -6.65
CA SER A 159 -7.80 7.88 -7.64
C SER A 159 -6.55 7.08 -7.29
N VAL A 160 -6.17 7.03 -5.99
CA VAL A 160 -5.06 6.20 -5.49
C VAL A 160 -5.34 4.72 -5.72
N LEU A 161 -6.56 4.24 -5.38
CA LEU A 161 -6.95 2.84 -5.61
C LEU A 161 -6.91 2.46 -7.10
N LEU A 162 -7.20 3.41 -7.99
CA LEU A 162 -7.13 3.23 -9.45
C LEU A 162 -5.72 3.42 -10.02
N GLY A 163 -4.71 3.73 -9.20
CA GLY A 163 -3.33 3.94 -9.62
C GLY A 163 -3.12 5.18 -10.50
N ARG A 164 -3.96 6.20 -10.37
CA ARG A 164 -3.87 7.45 -11.14
C ARG A 164 -3.66 8.66 -10.25
N ASN A 165 -3.24 9.77 -10.85
CA ASN A 165 -3.11 11.03 -10.13
C ASN A 165 -4.46 11.47 -9.55
N PRO A 166 -4.46 12.14 -8.36
CA PRO A 166 -5.65 12.72 -7.76
C PRO A 166 -6.43 13.61 -8.75
N GLY A 167 -7.74 13.43 -8.78
CA GLY A 167 -8.60 14.19 -9.68
C GLY A 167 -10.05 13.73 -9.63
N PRO A 168 -10.95 14.43 -10.33
CA PRO A 168 -12.37 14.14 -10.30
C PRO A 168 -12.67 12.73 -10.84
N ILE A 169 -13.64 12.10 -10.21
CA ILE A 169 -14.18 10.79 -10.60
C ILE A 169 -15.47 11.01 -11.39
N ALA A 170 -15.57 10.41 -12.59
CA ALA A 170 -16.79 10.47 -13.37
C ALA A 170 -17.95 9.79 -12.63
N ARG A 171 -19.08 10.51 -12.48
CA ARG A 171 -20.32 9.95 -11.93
C ARG A 171 -21.09 9.29 -13.05
N GLY A 172 -21.42 8.01 -12.90
CA GLY A 172 -22.39 7.36 -13.77
C GLY A 172 -23.78 7.99 -13.61
N LYS A 173 -24.57 7.90 -14.67
CA LYS A 173 -25.97 8.33 -14.65
C LYS A 173 -26.81 7.45 -13.73
#